data_d154405aea8a7720a70129f054b1386b
#
_entry.id   d154405aea8a7720a70129f054b1386b
#
_cell.length_a   1.000
_cell.length_b   1.000
_cell.length_c   1.000
_cell.angle_alpha   90.00
_cell.angle_beta   90.00
_cell.angle_gamma   90.00
#
_symmetry.space_group_name_H-M   'P 1'
#
loop_
_entity.id
_entity.type
_entity.pdbx_description
1 polymer ?
#
loop_
_entity_poly.entity_id
_entity_poly.type
_entity_poly.pdbx_seq_one_letter_code
_entity_poly.pdbx_strand_id
1 'polypeptide(L)'
;MNTTPQPSTDERDRLDLLDVALFVRAALLANVSAAGREFALSPAVASARIASLERLLGARLLHRTTRRVSLTQEGEVFMTRAETLLDAAAAARASVGRGQAEPQGRLRVSMPSSFGRQHVSPVITQFLRRYPGVSVDLRLTDTIVDLVDAGVDVGIRLGALKDSTLIARRLAANRRVICCAPSYLARHGAPHHPSDLVQHECVILADQRDWSFVTPAGPLTVRVGGRLATDNGEVIRDALLAGFGIALKSTWDVAPYLRSGELVTVLDAYPLGETVAIWAVYPSRAFVPPKTVAFIDFLAAHFGDPPYWDIELDRDASQGTRS
;
A
#
# COMPACT_ATOMS: atom_id res chain seq x y z
N MET A 1 -5.83 17.10 62.11
CA MET A 1 -4.74 17.34 61.12
C MET A 1 -4.90 16.31 60.00
N ASN A 2 -5.52 16.68 58.89
CA ASN A 2 -5.73 15.82 57.74
C ASN A 2 -4.58 16.06 56.78
N THR A 3 -3.60 15.19 56.78
CA THR A 3 -2.52 15.17 55.75
C THR A 3 -3.02 14.44 54.52
N THR A 4 -3.40 15.19 53.52
CA THR A 4 -3.63 14.66 52.17
C THR A 4 -2.30 14.06 51.65
N PRO A 5 -2.24 12.80 51.23
CA PRO A 5 -1.00 12.23 50.71
C PRO A 5 -0.58 12.99 49.44
N GLN A 6 0.65 13.50 49.44
CA GLN A 6 1.26 14.03 48.21
C GLN A 6 1.48 12.85 47.22
N PRO A 7 1.13 12.98 45.95
CA PRO A 7 1.39 11.94 44.95
C PRO A 7 2.89 11.67 44.89
N SER A 8 3.26 10.40 44.87
CA SER A 8 4.65 9.93 44.82
C SER A 8 5.33 10.45 43.54
N THR A 9 6.62 10.73 43.58
CA THR A 9 7.45 11.22 42.49
C THR A 9 7.36 10.31 41.24
N ASP A 10 7.02 9.04 41.45
CA ASP A 10 6.90 7.98 40.42
C ASP A 10 5.64 8.13 39.52
N GLU A 11 4.60 8.81 39.95
CA GLU A 11 3.40 9.08 39.15
C GLU A 11 3.56 10.26 38.18
N ARG A 12 4.54 11.13 38.40
CA ARG A 12 4.79 12.32 37.56
C ARG A 12 5.61 12.02 36.31
N ASP A 13 6.28 10.88 36.29
CA ASP A 13 7.16 10.44 35.18
C ASP A 13 6.52 9.42 34.24
N ARG A 14 5.20 9.23 34.32
CA ARG A 14 4.49 8.27 33.49
C ARG A 14 3.90 8.94 32.24
N LEU A 15 4.18 8.36 31.08
CA LEU A 15 3.54 8.72 29.82
C LEU A 15 2.07 8.26 29.84
N ASP A 16 1.11 9.23 29.88
CA ASP A 16 -0.32 8.97 29.82
C ASP A 16 -0.79 8.88 28.36
N LEU A 17 -1.43 7.78 27.97
CA LEU A 17 -1.98 7.59 26.64
C LEU A 17 -3.01 8.65 26.25
N LEU A 18 -3.73 9.22 27.21
CA LEU A 18 -4.66 10.32 26.95
C LEU A 18 -3.91 11.59 26.55
N ASP A 19 -2.77 11.89 27.16
CA ASP A 19 -1.95 13.06 26.83
C ASP A 19 -1.34 12.90 25.44
N VAL A 20 -0.90 11.67 25.10
CA VAL A 20 -0.40 11.33 23.74
C VAL A 20 -1.52 11.47 22.71
N ALA A 21 -2.72 10.96 22.98
CA ALA A 21 -3.86 11.08 22.07
C ALA A 21 -4.30 12.53 21.89
N LEU A 22 -4.31 13.31 22.96
CA LEU A 22 -4.62 14.73 22.92
C LEU A 22 -3.62 15.52 22.10
N PHE A 23 -2.31 15.23 22.24
CA PHE A 23 -1.26 15.82 21.41
C PHE A 23 -1.48 15.53 19.93
N VAL A 24 -1.69 14.26 19.56
CA VAL A 24 -1.93 13.85 18.17
C VAL A 24 -3.14 14.58 17.58
N ARG A 25 -4.25 14.65 18.34
CA ARG A 25 -5.46 15.37 17.87
C ARG A 25 -5.25 16.87 17.77
N ALA A 26 -4.52 17.47 18.70
CA ALA A 26 -4.21 18.90 18.67
C ALA A 26 -3.35 19.29 17.47
N ALA A 27 -2.40 18.44 17.09
CA ALA A 27 -1.57 18.60 15.90
C ALA A 27 -2.40 18.48 14.61
N LEU A 28 -3.26 17.45 14.50
CA LEU A 28 -4.11 17.21 13.34
C LEU A 28 -5.14 18.32 13.11
N LEU A 29 -5.76 18.82 14.19
CA LEU A 29 -6.75 19.89 14.12
C LEU A 29 -6.12 21.29 14.09
N ALA A 30 -4.81 21.39 14.26
CA ALA A 30 -4.08 22.63 14.45
C ALA A 30 -4.68 23.50 15.59
N ASN A 31 -5.31 22.86 16.58
CA ASN A 31 -6.10 23.53 17.62
C ASN A 31 -6.24 22.68 18.89
N VAL A 32 -5.59 23.10 19.98
CA VAL A 32 -5.62 22.40 21.27
C VAL A 32 -7.02 22.38 21.89
N SER A 33 -7.77 23.50 21.79
CA SER A 33 -9.10 23.60 22.39
C SER A 33 -10.11 22.71 21.66
N ALA A 34 -9.99 22.60 20.31
CA ALA A 34 -10.82 21.69 19.52
C ALA A 34 -10.52 20.23 19.88
N ALA A 35 -9.23 19.87 19.98
CA ALA A 35 -8.83 18.54 20.42
C ALA A 35 -9.35 18.23 21.84
N GLY A 36 -9.22 19.18 22.79
CA GLY A 36 -9.73 19.01 24.15
C GLY A 36 -11.22 18.66 24.20
N ARG A 37 -12.05 19.29 23.37
CA ARG A 37 -13.49 18.99 23.30
C ARG A 37 -13.79 17.54 22.90
N GLU A 38 -12.99 16.93 22.00
CA GLU A 38 -13.17 15.52 21.63
C GLU A 38 -12.95 14.56 22.82
N PHE A 39 -12.16 14.97 23.80
CA PHE A 39 -11.89 14.20 25.02
C PHE A 39 -12.70 14.70 26.24
N ALA A 40 -13.73 15.51 26.02
CA ALA A 40 -14.53 16.13 27.09
C ALA A 40 -13.68 16.96 28.06
N LEU A 41 -12.59 17.58 27.61
CA LEU A 41 -11.69 18.42 28.41
C LEU A 41 -11.94 19.90 28.16
N SER A 42 -11.85 20.74 29.21
CA SER A 42 -11.82 22.18 29.03
C SER A 42 -10.52 22.62 28.33
N PRO A 43 -10.53 23.78 27.63
CA PRO A 43 -9.33 24.30 26.97
C PRO A 43 -8.12 24.46 27.91
N ALA A 44 -8.36 24.87 29.15
CA ALA A 44 -7.32 25.01 30.18
C ALA A 44 -6.71 23.65 30.56
N VAL A 45 -7.54 22.64 30.77
CA VAL A 45 -7.08 21.26 31.10
C VAL A 45 -6.33 20.65 29.93
N ALA A 46 -6.83 20.79 28.70
CA ALA A 46 -6.15 20.29 27.51
C ALA A 46 -4.77 20.94 27.33
N SER A 47 -4.66 22.26 27.52
CA SER A 47 -3.38 22.97 27.48
C SER A 47 -2.41 22.52 28.57
N ALA A 48 -2.91 22.32 29.80
CA ALA A 48 -2.09 21.86 30.93
C ALA A 48 -1.56 20.44 30.70
N ARG A 49 -2.37 19.51 30.15
CA ARG A 49 -1.96 18.14 29.82
C ARG A 49 -0.87 18.12 28.76
N ILE A 50 -1.01 18.87 27.67
CA ILE A 50 0.05 18.96 26.65
C ILE A 50 1.32 19.58 27.23
N ALA A 51 1.23 20.61 28.06
CA ALA A 51 2.38 21.18 28.72
C ALA A 51 3.05 20.20 29.71
N SER A 52 2.28 19.32 30.34
CA SER A 52 2.80 18.23 31.15
C SER A 52 3.57 17.19 30.32
N LEU A 53 3.02 16.79 29.18
CA LEU A 53 3.67 15.89 28.21
C LEU A 53 4.99 16.49 27.70
N GLU A 54 5.01 17.76 27.29
CA GLU A 54 6.20 18.47 26.84
C GLU A 54 7.28 18.52 27.93
N ARG A 55 6.87 18.73 29.19
CA ARG A 55 7.77 18.75 30.34
C ARG A 55 8.36 17.35 30.63
N LEU A 56 7.52 16.32 30.57
CA LEU A 56 7.96 14.92 30.71
C LEU A 56 8.99 14.52 29.68
N LEU A 57 8.78 14.95 28.43
CA LEU A 57 9.69 14.65 27.31
C LEU A 57 10.91 15.58 27.23
N GLY A 58 10.94 16.66 28.04
CA GLY A 58 12.01 17.64 28.04
C GLY A 58 12.10 18.47 26.75
N ALA A 59 11.04 18.45 25.91
CA ALA A 59 11.02 19.11 24.62
C ALA A 59 9.66 19.76 24.35
N ARG A 60 9.67 20.89 23.63
CA ARG A 60 8.44 21.45 23.09
C ARG A 60 8.04 20.69 21.84
N LEU A 61 6.79 20.26 21.80
CA LEU A 61 6.21 19.51 20.66
C LEU A 61 5.39 20.41 19.76
N LEU A 62 4.81 21.49 20.31
CA LEU A 62 3.94 22.41 19.59
C LEU A 62 4.43 23.86 19.65
N HIS A 63 4.50 24.51 18.50
CA HIS A 63 4.50 25.95 18.41
C HIS A 63 3.09 26.45 18.64
N ARG A 64 2.89 27.29 19.67
CA ARG A 64 1.61 27.89 20.00
C ARG A 64 1.67 29.37 19.76
N THR A 65 0.91 29.85 18.79
CA THR A 65 0.58 31.27 18.65
C THR A 65 -0.91 31.44 18.98
N THR A 66 -1.33 32.68 19.21
CA THR A 66 -2.75 32.98 19.48
C THR A 66 -3.69 32.59 18.33
N ARG A 67 -3.15 32.29 17.16
CA ARG A 67 -3.94 32.00 15.94
C ARG A 67 -3.70 30.61 15.32
N ARG A 68 -2.58 29.93 15.64
CA ARG A 68 -2.22 28.64 15.04
C ARG A 68 -1.39 27.79 15.98
N VAL A 69 -1.62 26.48 15.84
CA VAL A 69 -0.79 25.42 16.43
C VAL A 69 -0.11 24.69 15.28
N SER A 70 1.20 24.47 15.37
CA SER A 70 2.01 23.67 14.43
C SER A 70 3.02 22.83 15.20
N LEU A 71 3.48 21.74 14.60
CA LEU A 71 4.53 20.91 15.19
C LEU A 71 5.88 21.64 15.21
N THR A 72 6.68 21.36 16.23
CA THR A 72 8.13 21.58 16.22
C THR A 72 8.84 20.43 15.50
N GLN A 73 10.14 20.50 15.29
CA GLN A 73 10.92 19.39 14.75
C GLN A 73 10.82 18.15 15.67
N GLU A 74 10.94 18.35 16.99
CA GLU A 74 10.74 17.30 17.99
C GLU A 74 9.30 16.78 17.98
N GLY A 75 8.32 17.68 17.76
CA GLY A 75 6.91 17.32 17.61
C GLY A 75 6.64 16.43 16.40
N GLU A 76 7.29 16.66 15.28
CA GLU A 76 7.18 15.80 14.08
C GLU A 76 7.74 14.40 14.34
N VAL A 77 8.92 14.32 14.95
CA VAL A 77 9.52 13.04 15.36
C VAL A 77 8.63 12.30 16.34
N PHE A 78 8.14 13.01 17.38
CA PHE A 78 7.28 12.41 18.39
C PHE A 78 5.91 12.00 17.80
N MET A 79 5.35 12.75 16.86
CA MET A 79 4.06 12.46 16.21
C MET A 79 4.02 11.04 15.62
N THR A 80 5.06 10.66 14.88
CA THR A 80 5.17 9.32 14.28
C THR A 80 5.19 8.22 15.35
N ARG A 81 5.91 8.44 16.45
CA ARG A 81 6.02 7.48 17.55
C ARG A 81 4.73 7.43 18.41
N ALA A 82 4.10 8.59 18.61
CA ALA A 82 2.83 8.72 19.33
C ALA A 82 1.70 7.94 18.62
N GLU A 83 1.56 8.10 17.31
CA GLU A 83 0.59 7.34 16.52
C GLU A 83 0.86 5.82 16.62
N THR A 84 2.12 5.39 16.53
CA THR A 84 2.50 3.98 16.70
C THR A 84 2.12 3.44 18.10
N LEU A 85 2.34 4.22 19.13
CA LEU A 85 1.98 3.84 20.52
C LEU A 85 0.47 3.69 20.70
N LEU A 86 -0.30 4.64 20.18
CA LEU A 86 -1.77 4.60 20.25
C LEU A 86 -2.33 3.42 19.47
N ASP A 87 -1.78 3.11 18.31
CA ASP A 87 -2.13 1.93 17.50
C ASP A 87 -1.85 0.63 18.25
N ALA A 88 -0.70 0.52 18.90
CA ALA A 88 -0.34 -0.65 19.70
C ALA A 88 -1.29 -0.81 20.92
N ALA A 89 -1.66 0.29 21.57
CA ALA A 89 -2.62 0.28 22.67
C ALA A 89 -4.04 -0.13 22.19
N ALA A 90 -4.47 0.36 21.03
CA ALA A 90 -5.76 -0.02 20.43
C ALA A 90 -5.76 -1.51 20.05
N ALA A 91 -4.69 -2.01 19.44
CA ALA A 91 -4.54 -3.41 19.08
C ALA A 91 -4.53 -4.34 20.30
N ALA A 92 -3.84 -3.93 21.38
CA ALA A 92 -3.82 -4.67 22.65
C ALA A 92 -5.22 -4.78 23.27
N ARG A 93 -6.01 -3.70 23.25
CA ARG A 93 -7.41 -3.72 23.72
C ARG A 93 -8.27 -4.64 22.85
N ALA A 94 -8.11 -4.61 21.55
CA ALA A 94 -8.86 -5.46 20.62
C ALA A 94 -8.58 -6.95 20.81
N SER A 95 -7.37 -7.33 21.23
CA SER A 95 -6.98 -8.74 21.44
C SER A 95 -7.67 -9.41 22.62
N VAL A 96 -8.14 -8.64 23.62
CA VAL A 96 -8.71 -9.16 24.88
C VAL A 96 -10.24 -8.97 24.92
N GLY A 97 -10.78 -8.02 24.12
CA GLY A 97 -12.21 -7.73 24.07
C GLY A 97 -12.95 -8.63 23.10
N ARG A 98 -14.16 -9.08 23.48
CA ARG A 98 -15.08 -9.80 22.58
C ARG A 98 -15.70 -8.92 21.48
N GLY A 99 -15.38 -7.60 21.44
CA GLY A 99 -15.82 -6.66 20.42
C GLY A 99 -14.67 -6.26 19.53
N GLN A 100 -14.86 -6.29 18.22
CA GLN A 100 -13.89 -5.70 17.28
C GLN A 100 -13.78 -4.21 17.60
N ALA A 101 -12.58 -3.76 17.99
CA ALA A 101 -12.34 -2.33 18.14
C ALA A 101 -12.58 -1.66 16.77
N GLU A 102 -13.38 -0.58 16.76
CA GLU A 102 -13.64 0.15 15.52
C GLU A 102 -12.31 0.68 14.93
N PRO A 103 -12.10 0.48 13.62
CA PRO A 103 -10.95 1.03 12.94
C PRO A 103 -10.92 2.54 13.06
N GLN A 104 -9.81 3.10 13.55
CA GLN A 104 -9.64 4.54 13.74
C GLN A 104 -8.17 4.96 13.62
N GLY A 105 -7.94 6.25 13.38
CA GLY A 105 -6.62 6.84 13.28
C GLY A 105 -6.10 6.90 11.84
N ARG A 106 -4.85 7.32 11.68
CA ARG A 106 -4.20 7.48 10.37
C ARG A 106 -3.61 6.17 9.88
N LEU A 107 -3.97 5.75 8.69
CA LEU A 107 -3.44 4.59 7.99
C LEU A 107 -2.50 5.06 6.86
N ARG A 108 -1.23 4.71 6.94
CA ARG A 108 -0.22 5.01 5.92
C ARG A 108 0.01 3.80 5.04
N VAL A 109 -0.25 3.96 3.75
CA VAL A 109 -0.16 2.86 2.76
C VAL A 109 0.82 3.24 1.67
N SER A 110 1.73 2.32 1.34
CA SER A 110 2.64 2.45 0.19
C SER A 110 2.34 1.38 -0.85
N MET A 111 2.32 1.76 -2.13
CA MET A 111 2.04 0.83 -3.23
C MET A 111 2.61 1.35 -4.56
N PRO A 112 2.81 0.47 -5.55
CA PRO A 112 3.18 0.89 -6.90
C PRO A 112 2.17 1.85 -7.50
N SER A 113 2.67 2.87 -8.19
CA SER A 113 1.88 4.02 -8.67
C SER A 113 0.76 3.58 -9.59
N SER A 114 1.04 2.78 -10.59
CA SER A 114 0.05 2.30 -11.57
C SER A 114 -1.05 1.46 -10.90
N PHE A 115 -0.68 0.53 -10.02
CA PHE A 115 -1.63 -0.31 -9.33
C PHE A 115 -2.53 0.49 -8.37
N GLY A 116 -1.92 1.38 -7.59
CA GLY A 116 -2.64 2.23 -6.65
C GLY A 116 -3.66 3.13 -7.34
N ARG A 117 -3.28 3.71 -8.48
CA ARG A 117 -4.15 4.58 -9.27
C ARG A 117 -5.31 3.82 -9.91
N GLN A 118 -5.06 2.62 -10.46
CA GLN A 118 -6.06 1.87 -11.20
C GLN A 118 -7.04 1.11 -10.28
N HIS A 119 -6.56 0.52 -9.18
CA HIS A 119 -7.33 -0.47 -8.40
C HIS A 119 -7.64 -0.04 -6.97
N VAL A 120 -6.89 0.88 -6.38
CA VAL A 120 -7.12 1.32 -4.99
C VAL A 120 -7.79 2.69 -4.95
N SER A 121 -7.31 3.67 -5.74
CA SER A 121 -7.85 5.02 -5.78
C SER A 121 -9.37 5.06 -6.08
N PRO A 122 -9.92 4.27 -7.02
CA PRO A 122 -11.37 4.30 -7.30
C PRO A 122 -12.24 3.83 -6.12
N VAL A 123 -11.69 3.01 -5.23
CA VAL A 123 -12.47 2.40 -4.13
C VAL A 123 -12.12 2.94 -2.75
N ILE A 124 -11.07 3.73 -2.60
CA ILE A 124 -10.63 4.26 -1.31
C ILE A 124 -11.72 5.08 -0.60
N THR A 125 -12.54 5.81 -1.35
CA THR A 125 -13.64 6.59 -0.79
C THR A 125 -14.73 5.71 -0.20
N GLN A 126 -14.93 4.48 -0.70
CA GLN A 126 -15.86 3.51 -0.13
C GLN A 126 -15.32 3.02 1.22
N PHE A 127 -14.02 2.73 1.30
CA PHE A 127 -13.35 2.39 2.55
C PHE A 127 -13.50 3.49 3.60
N LEU A 128 -13.25 4.75 3.25
CA LEU A 128 -13.36 5.89 4.16
C LEU A 128 -14.81 6.15 4.62
N ARG A 129 -15.80 5.92 3.76
CA ARG A 129 -17.22 5.99 4.17
C ARG A 129 -17.59 4.88 5.13
N ARG A 130 -17.04 3.68 4.95
CA ARG A 130 -17.29 2.53 5.84
C ARG A 130 -16.64 2.69 7.21
N TYR A 131 -15.50 3.39 7.27
CA TYR A 131 -14.70 3.57 8.49
C TYR A 131 -14.41 5.06 8.71
N PRO A 132 -15.40 5.86 9.17
CA PRO A 132 -15.28 7.31 9.29
C PRO A 132 -14.22 7.78 10.30
N GLY A 133 -13.82 6.91 11.23
CA GLY A 133 -12.72 7.17 12.17
C GLY A 133 -11.33 7.03 11.58
N VAL A 134 -11.21 6.55 10.31
CA VAL A 134 -9.92 6.32 9.65
C VAL A 134 -9.61 7.47 8.69
N SER A 135 -8.38 7.95 8.72
CA SER A 135 -7.79 8.78 7.66
C SER A 135 -6.72 7.97 6.92
N VAL A 136 -6.59 8.14 5.61
CA VAL A 136 -5.65 7.37 4.78
C VAL A 136 -4.64 8.30 4.13
N ASP A 137 -3.35 7.92 4.23
CA ASP A 137 -2.23 8.55 3.56
C ASP A 137 -1.68 7.55 2.52
N LEU A 138 -1.99 7.78 1.23
CA LEU A 138 -1.54 6.92 0.14
C LEU A 138 -0.24 7.45 -0.44
N ARG A 139 0.81 6.62 -0.41
CA ARG A 139 2.09 6.88 -1.05
C ARG A 139 2.22 5.99 -2.27
N LEU A 140 1.99 6.57 -3.43
CA LEU A 140 2.13 5.91 -4.72
C LEU A 140 3.57 6.08 -5.20
N THR A 141 4.36 5.01 -5.16
CA THR A 141 5.77 5.03 -5.53
C THR A 141 6.20 3.67 -6.07
N ASP A 142 7.02 3.70 -7.12
CA ASP A 142 7.60 2.49 -7.71
C ASP A 142 8.94 2.11 -7.04
N THR A 143 9.44 2.96 -6.14
CA THR A 143 10.59 2.65 -5.30
C THR A 143 10.18 1.79 -4.10
N ILE A 144 10.91 0.71 -3.86
CA ILE A 144 10.74 -0.12 -2.66
C ILE A 144 11.29 0.63 -1.46
N VAL A 145 10.39 1.01 -0.54
CA VAL A 145 10.76 1.68 0.73
C VAL A 145 10.74 0.68 1.88
N ASP A 146 11.64 0.86 2.85
CA ASP A 146 11.53 0.19 4.13
C ASP A 146 10.29 0.71 4.86
N LEU A 147 9.37 -0.21 5.22
CA LEU A 147 8.10 0.16 5.81
C LEU A 147 8.27 0.73 7.22
N VAL A 148 9.21 0.20 7.98
CA VAL A 148 9.45 0.61 9.38
C VAL A 148 10.07 2.00 9.41
N ASP A 149 11.13 2.21 8.64
CA ASP A 149 11.84 3.50 8.59
C ASP A 149 10.97 4.59 7.98
N ALA A 150 10.16 4.25 6.96
CA ALA A 150 9.24 5.18 6.33
C ALA A 150 7.95 5.43 7.14
N GLY A 151 7.74 4.74 8.26
CA GLY A 151 6.53 4.84 9.08
C GLY A 151 5.26 4.42 8.33
N VAL A 152 5.37 3.43 7.44
CA VAL A 152 4.26 2.88 6.64
C VAL A 152 3.61 1.72 7.40
N ASP A 153 2.29 1.74 7.51
CA ASP A 153 1.53 0.71 8.23
C ASP A 153 1.34 -0.56 7.37
N VAL A 154 1.13 -0.38 6.06
CA VAL A 154 0.97 -1.47 5.10
C VAL A 154 1.54 -1.11 3.73
N GLY A 155 2.29 -2.02 3.14
CA GLY A 155 2.78 -1.94 1.77
C GLY A 155 2.03 -2.91 0.86
N ILE A 156 1.54 -2.46 -0.29
CA ILE A 156 1.09 -3.37 -1.34
C ILE A 156 2.28 -3.67 -2.25
N ARG A 157 2.55 -4.93 -2.48
CA ARG A 157 3.69 -5.39 -3.29
C ARG A 157 3.21 -6.40 -4.33
N LEU A 158 3.79 -6.32 -5.52
CA LEU A 158 3.50 -7.19 -6.65
C LEU A 158 4.74 -8.02 -6.97
N GLY A 159 4.60 -9.33 -7.01
CA GLY A 159 5.72 -10.21 -7.33
C GLY A 159 5.84 -11.41 -6.39
N ALA A 160 6.99 -12.07 -6.46
CA ALA A 160 7.37 -13.09 -5.50
C ALA A 160 7.82 -12.43 -4.18
N LEU A 161 7.43 -13.04 -3.08
CA LEU A 161 7.93 -12.61 -1.77
C LEU A 161 9.40 -13.05 -1.62
N LYS A 162 10.25 -12.10 -1.28
CA LYS A 162 11.59 -12.40 -0.80
C LYS A 162 11.52 -12.62 0.71
N ASP A 163 12.44 -13.41 1.24
CA ASP A 163 12.57 -13.59 2.70
C ASP A 163 12.71 -12.23 3.39
N SER A 164 11.80 -11.97 4.30
CA SER A 164 11.77 -10.73 5.07
C SER A 164 11.15 -10.97 6.45
N THR A 165 11.39 -10.06 7.38
CA THR A 165 10.77 -10.06 8.71
C THR A 165 9.33 -9.54 8.70
N LEU A 166 8.82 -9.14 7.53
CA LEU A 166 7.46 -8.64 7.36
C LEU A 166 6.45 -9.79 7.29
N ILE A 167 5.27 -9.54 7.81
CA ILE A 167 4.12 -10.41 7.56
C ILE A 167 3.59 -10.10 6.16
N ALA A 168 3.26 -11.16 5.41
CA ALA A 168 2.65 -11.03 4.11
C ALA A 168 1.30 -11.74 4.09
N ARG A 169 0.28 -11.04 3.57
CA ARG A 169 -1.03 -11.60 3.30
C ARG A 169 -1.35 -11.45 1.81
N ARG A 170 -1.68 -12.55 1.16
CA ARG A 170 -2.11 -12.52 -0.24
C ARG A 170 -3.44 -11.77 -0.38
N LEU A 171 -3.48 -10.80 -1.29
CA LEU A 171 -4.68 -10.06 -1.64
C LEU A 171 -5.35 -10.63 -2.88
N ALA A 172 -4.56 -10.95 -3.90
CA ALA A 172 -5.06 -11.50 -5.15
C ALA A 172 -3.96 -12.28 -5.91
N ALA A 173 -4.36 -13.09 -6.89
CA ALA A 173 -3.46 -13.62 -7.91
C ALA A 173 -2.94 -12.47 -8.78
N ASN A 174 -1.72 -12.64 -9.31
CA ASN A 174 -1.15 -11.72 -10.28
C ASN A 174 -0.78 -12.49 -11.56
N ARG A 175 -1.76 -12.67 -12.45
CA ARG A 175 -1.53 -13.31 -13.74
C ARG A 175 -0.67 -12.40 -14.61
N ARG A 176 0.37 -12.97 -15.21
CA ARG A 176 1.26 -12.25 -16.13
C ARG A 176 1.11 -12.79 -17.54
N VAL A 177 1.31 -11.91 -18.53
CA VAL A 177 1.21 -12.21 -19.95
C VAL A 177 2.34 -11.50 -20.70
N ILE A 178 2.75 -12.08 -21.82
CA ILE A 178 3.58 -11.38 -22.82
C ILE A 178 2.62 -10.77 -23.83
N CYS A 179 2.69 -9.46 -24.06
CA CYS A 179 1.75 -8.78 -24.95
C CYS A 179 2.41 -7.66 -25.77
N CYS A 180 1.75 -7.29 -26.85
CA CYS A 180 2.12 -6.19 -27.72
C CYS A 180 0.90 -5.70 -28.51
N ALA A 181 1.01 -4.57 -29.21
CA ALA A 181 -0.02 -4.15 -30.15
C ALA A 181 -0.02 -5.00 -31.44
N PRO A 182 -1.18 -5.24 -32.07
CA PRO A 182 -1.26 -5.89 -33.39
C PRO A 182 -0.42 -5.21 -34.46
N SER A 183 -0.30 -3.88 -34.40
CA SER A 183 0.53 -3.09 -35.30
C SER A 183 2.03 -3.40 -35.21
N TYR A 184 2.51 -3.83 -34.05
CA TYR A 184 3.87 -4.33 -33.88
C TYR A 184 4.06 -5.65 -34.62
N LEU A 185 3.15 -6.61 -34.43
CA LEU A 185 3.21 -7.93 -35.05
C LEU A 185 3.11 -7.83 -36.58
N ALA A 186 2.28 -6.93 -37.09
CA ALA A 186 2.17 -6.69 -38.53
C ALA A 186 3.49 -6.25 -39.16
N ARG A 187 4.37 -5.56 -38.42
CA ARG A 187 5.67 -5.06 -38.92
C ARG A 187 6.83 -6.01 -38.67
N HIS A 188 6.78 -6.78 -37.59
CA HIS A 188 7.94 -7.55 -37.11
C HIS A 188 7.70 -9.07 -37.07
N GLY A 189 6.48 -9.52 -37.37
CA GLY A 189 6.07 -10.91 -37.17
C GLY A 189 5.78 -11.23 -35.71
N ALA A 190 5.15 -12.38 -35.47
CA ALA A 190 4.88 -12.88 -34.13
C ALA A 190 6.00 -13.82 -33.67
N PRO A 191 6.47 -13.75 -32.43
CA PRO A 191 7.34 -14.78 -31.88
C PRO A 191 6.56 -16.09 -31.69
N HIS A 192 7.12 -17.20 -32.17
CA HIS A 192 6.52 -18.54 -32.05
C HIS A 192 7.13 -19.37 -30.93
N HIS A 193 8.35 -19.04 -30.51
CA HIS A 193 9.05 -19.66 -29.40
C HIS A 193 9.67 -18.58 -28.50
N PRO A 194 9.78 -18.80 -27.17
CA PRO A 194 10.37 -17.79 -26.28
C PRO A 194 11.75 -17.29 -26.70
N SER A 195 12.58 -18.14 -27.33
CA SER A 195 13.90 -17.74 -27.85
C SER A 195 13.84 -16.68 -28.93
N ASP A 196 12.71 -16.52 -29.63
CA ASP A 196 12.57 -15.54 -30.71
C ASP A 196 12.58 -14.11 -30.15
N LEU A 197 12.25 -13.95 -28.86
CA LEU A 197 12.24 -12.64 -28.16
C LEU A 197 13.59 -11.91 -28.24
N VAL A 198 14.70 -12.62 -28.42
CA VAL A 198 16.03 -11.98 -28.60
C VAL A 198 16.14 -11.16 -29.91
N GLN A 199 15.24 -11.41 -30.87
CA GLN A 199 15.17 -10.70 -32.13
C GLN A 199 14.10 -9.59 -32.14
N HIS A 200 13.30 -9.49 -31.05
CA HIS A 200 12.27 -8.50 -30.93
C HIS A 200 12.69 -7.32 -30.05
N GLU A 201 12.10 -6.15 -30.32
CA GLU A 201 12.19 -5.01 -29.42
C GLU A 201 11.36 -5.28 -28.15
N CYS A 202 12.02 -5.49 -27.01
CA CYS A 202 11.33 -5.70 -25.72
C CYS A 202 11.38 -4.44 -24.87
N VAL A 203 10.24 -4.08 -24.27
CA VAL A 203 10.15 -2.97 -23.32
C VAL A 203 10.31 -3.52 -21.90
N ILE A 204 11.29 -2.99 -21.18
CA ILE A 204 11.81 -3.62 -19.96
C ILE A 204 11.39 -2.82 -18.73
N LEU A 205 10.77 -3.51 -17.75
CA LEU A 205 10.46 -2.94 -16.45
C LEU A 205 11.71 -2.99 -15.57
N ALA A 206 12.22 -1.82 -15.20
CA ALA A 206 13.45 -1.66 -14.43
C ALA A 206 14.63 -2.42 -15.09
N ASP A 207 15.13 -3.45 -14.43
CA ASP A 207 16.22 -4.32 -14.89
C ASP A 207 15.76 -5.77 -15.16
N GLN A 208 14.44 -6.04 -15.21
CA GLN A 208 13.87 -7.38 -15.38
C GLN A 208 14.04 -7.88 -16.83
N ARG A 209 15.27 -8.20 -17.19
CA ARG A 209 15.64 -8.68 -18.53
C ARG A 209 15.54 -10.20 -18.70
N ASP A 210 15.49 -10.95 -17.63
CA ASP A 210 15.45 -12.40 -17.66
C ASP A 210 13.99 -12.87 -17.50
N TRP A 211 13.38 -13.32 -18.60
CA TRP A 211 12.00 -13.81 -18.63
C TRP A 211 12.01 -15.34 -18.64
N SER A 212 11.36 -15.95 -17.65
CA SER A 212 11.35 -17.38 -17.44
C SER A 212 10.05 -18.01 -17.92
N PHE A 213 10.16 -19.07 -18.71
CA PHE A 213 9.06 -19.81 -19.33
C PHE A 213 9.13 -21.29 -18.93
N VAL A 214 7.98 -21.94 -18.95
CA VAL A 214 7.90 -23.41 -18.87
C VAL A 214 7.69 -23.92 -20.30
N THR A 215 8.62 -24.78 -20.76
CA THR A 215 8.54 -25.41 -22.07
C THR A 215 8.42 -26.92 -21.93
N PRO A 216 8.00 -27.64 -22.99
CA PRO A 216 7.99 -29.11 -22.98
C PRO A 216 9.37 -29.74 -22.68
N ALA A 217 10.45 -29.02 -22.99
CA ALA A 217 11.83 -29.43 -22.72
C ALA A 217 12.31 -29.06 -21.31
N GLY A 218 11.49 -28.36 -20.50
CA GLY A 218 11.81 -27.88 -19.17
C GLY A 218 11.82 -26.36 -19.06
N PRO A 219 12.28 -25.82 -17.93
CA PRO A 219 12.37 -24.38 -17.70
C PRO A 219 13.34 -23.73 -18.70
N LEU A 220 12.93 -22.59 -19.26
CA LEU A 220 13.74 -21.78 -20.18
C LEU A 220 13.73 -20.32 -19.72
N THR A 221 14.90 -19.76 -19.50
CA THR A 221 15.05 -18.32 -19.23
C THR A 221 15.64 -17.64 -20.47
N VAL A 222 14.94 -16.62 -20.95
CA VAL A 222 15.38 -15.82 -22.11
C VAL A 222 15.77 -14.44 -21.61
N ARG A 223 17.00 -14.03 -21.93
CA ARG A 223 17.45 -12.66 -21.67
C ARG A 223 17.03 -11.77 -22.83
N VAL A 224 16.05 -10.92 -22.57
CA VAL A 224 15.49 -10.00 -23.57
C VAL A 224 16.27 -8.69 -23.61
N GLY A 225 16.24 -8.05 -24.79
CA GLY A 225 16.86 -6.76 -25.05
C GLY A 225 15.87 -5.74 -25.60
N GLY A 226 16.18 -4.47 -25.43
CA GLY A 226 15.38 -3.39 -25.98
C GLY A 226 15.94 -2.02 -25.61
N ARG A 227 15.52 -1.00 -26.37
CA ARG A 227 15.99 0.39 -26.26
C ARG A 227 15.24 1.20 -25.22
N LEU A 228 14.11 0.68 -24.71
CA LEU A 228 13.31 1.32 -23.67
C LEU A 228 13.31 0.46 -22.40
N ALA A 229 13.85 1.02 -21.32
CA ALA A 229 13.74 0.48 -19.96
C ALA A 229 13.24 1.59 -19.05
N THR A 230 12.31 1.27 -18.15
CA THR A 230 11.71 2.21 -17.21
C THR A 230 11.24 1.47 -15.96
N ASP A 231 11.23 2.12 -14.82
CA ASP A 231 10.64 1.62 -13.56
C ASP A 231 9.11 1.86 -13.48
N ASN A 232 8.53 2.60 -14.43
CA ASN A 232 7.13 2.95 -14.46
C ASN A 232 6.33 2.06 -15.42
N GLY A 233 5.37 1.29 -14.88
CA GLY A 233 4.54 0.36 -15.66
C GLY A 233 3.63 1.04 -16.69
N GLU A 234 3.25 2.32 -16.49
CA GLU A 234 2.39 3.07 -17.41
C GLU A 234 3.15 3.46 -18.68
N VAL A 235 4.41 3.87 -18.56
CA VAL A 235 5.28 4.15 -19.70
C VAL A 235 5.45 2.91 -20.59
N ILE A 236 5.58 1.71 -19.99
CA ILE A 236 5.61 0.46 -20.74
C ILE A 236 4.31 0.25 -21.51
N ARG A 237 3.16 0.42 -20.84
CA ARG A 237 1.85 0.26 -21.46
C ARG A 237 1.67 1.22 -22.65
N ASP A 238 2.03 2.48 -22.47
CA ASP A 238 1.93 3.48 -23.53
C ASP A 238 2.82 3.13 -24.73
N ALA A 239 4.04 2.63 -24.50
CA ALA A 239 4.93 2.15 -25.54
C ALA A 239 4.35 0.93 -26.28
N LEU A 240 3.68 0.00 -25.54
CA LEU A 240 2.99 -1.14 -26.17
C LEU A 240 1.85 -0.68 -27.07
N LEU A 241 0.98 0.22 -26.59
CA LEU A 241 -0.14 0.78 -27.34
C LEU A 241 0.32 1.54 -28.59
N ALA A 242 1.47 2.21 -28.51
CA ALA A 242 2.12 2.83 -29.67
C ALA A 242 2.74 1.82 -30.66
N GLY A 243 2.68 0.52 -30.36
CA GLY A 243 3.26 -0.53 -31.22
C GLY A 243 4.78 -0.53 -31.23
N PHE A 244 5.43 -0.11 -30.15
CA PHE A 244 6.88 0.01 -30.06
C PHE A 244 7.58 -1.33 -29.85
N GLY A 245 6.97 -2.27 -29.10
CA GLY A 245 7.62 -3.52 -28.75
C GLY A 245 6.71 -4.54 -28.06
N ILE A 246 7.35 -5.54 -27.46
CA ILE A 246 6.74 -6.61 -26.65
C ILE A 246 7.11 -6.39 -25.19
N ALA A 247 6.20 -6.63 -24.26
CA ALA A 247 6.53 -6.59 -22.84
C ALA A 247 5.85 -7.70 -22.03
N LEU A 248 6.48 -8.01 -20.89
CA LEU A 248 5.92 -8.84 -19.85
C LEU A 248 5.07 -7.95 -18.93
N LYS A 249 3.75 -8.16 -18.90
CA LYS A 249 2.79 -7.34 -18.16
C LYS A 249 1.93 -8.20 -17.24
N SER A 250 1.33 -7.57 -16.25
CA SER A 250 0.28 -8.18 -15.42
C SER A 250 -1.09 -7.89 -16.00
N THR A 251 -2.01 -8.85 -15.94
CA THR A 251 -3.38 -8.70 -16.46
C THR A 251 -4.11 -7.54 -15.81
N TRP A 252 -3.91 -7.28 -14.52
CA TRP A 252 -4.49 -6.12 -13.85
C TRP A 252 -4.20 -4.79 -14.57
N ASP A 253 -3.07 -4.66 -15.27
CA ASP A 253 -2.69 -3.42 -15.97
C ASP A 253 -3.20 -3.38 -17.42
N VAL A 254 -3.26 -4.52 -18.09
CA VAL A 254 -3.51 -4.58 -19.54
C VAL A 254 -4.84 -5.21 -19.92
N ALA A 255 -5.61 -5.78 -18.98
CA ALA A 255 -6.89 -6.43 -19.27
C ALA A 255 -7.86 -5.58 -20.12
N PRO A 256 -8.06 -4.26 -19.87
CA PRO A 256 -8.93 -3.44 -20.72
C PRO A 256 -8.47 -3.41 -22.19
N TYR A 257 -7.18 -3.36 -22.44
CA TYR A 257 -6.58 -3.27 -23.79
C TYR A 257 -6.52 -4.63 -24.49
N LEU A 258 -6.42 -5.72 -23.73
CA LEU A 258 -6.56 -7.08 -24.28
C LEU A 258 -8.00 -7.33 -24.72
N ARG A 259 -8.98 -6.85 -23.95
CA ARG A 259 -10.40 -6.96 -24.27
C ARG A 259 -10.79 -6.12 -25.48
N SER A 260 -10.26 -4.91 -25.60
CA SER A 260 -10.51 -4.05 -26.78
C SER A 260 -9.77 -4.49 -28.04
N GLY A 261 -8.79 -5.41 -27.93
CA GLY A 261 -7.93 -5.82 -29.03
C GLY A 261 -6.83 -4.82 -29.38
N GLU A 262 -6.66 -3.75 -28.61
CA GLU A 262 -5.54 -2.82 -28.75
C GLU A 262 -4.20 -3.46 -28.40
N LEU A 263 -4.22 -4.43 -27.48
CA LEU A 263 -3.11 -5.34 -27.21
C LEU A 263 -3.56 -6.79 -27.44
N VAL A 264 -2.61 -7.63 -27.82
CA VAL A 264 -2.80 -9.08 -27.96
C VAL A 264 -1.71 -9.81 -27.20
N THR A 265 -2.02 -11.00 -26.69
CA THR A 265 -1.03 -11.87 -26.07
C THR A 265 -0.24 -12.62 -27.14
N VAL A 266 0.99 -12.96 -26.80
CA VAL A 266 1.88 -13.81 -27.62
C VAL A 266 2.53 -14.84 -26.71
N LEU A 267 2.94 -15.97 -27.29
CA LEU A 267 3.59 -17.08 -26.59
C LEU A 267 2.71 -17.73 -25.52
N ASP A 268 1.39 -17.71 -25.67
CA ASP A 268 0.43 -18.28 -24.71
C ASP A 268 0.61 -19.79 -24.46
N ALA A 269 1.20 -20.50 -25.41
CA ALA A 269 1.57 -21.91 -25.28
C ALA A 269 2.73 -22.14 -24.29
N TYR A 270 3.41 -21.08 -23.85
CA TYR A 270 4.56 -21.15 -22.93
C TYR A 270 4.26 -20.42 -21.63
N PRO A 271 3.71 -21.12 -20.62
CA PRO A 271 3.44 -20.49 -19.33
C PRO A 271 4.69 -19.85 -18.72
N LEU A 272 4.50 -18.75 -18.03
CA LEU A 272 5.57 -18.09 -17.30
C LEU A 272 5.95 -18.89 -16.05
N GLY A 273 7.26 -19.06 -15.80
CA GLY A 273 7.78 -19.93 -14.75
C GLY A 273 7.62 -19.39 -13.32
N GLU A 274 7.26 -18.10 -13.16
CA GLU A 274 7.13 -17.50 -11.86
C GLU A 274 5.66 -17.40 -11.43
N THR A 275 5.36 -17.95 -10.24
CA THR A 275 4.09 -17.69 -9.57
C THR A 275 4.23 -16.41 -8.75
N VAL A 276 3.54 -15.37 -9.16
CA VAL A 276 3.53 -14.06 -8.49
C VAL A 276 2.13 -13.72 -7.98
N ALA A 277 2.07 -12.92 -6.93
CA ALA A 277 0.80 -12.49 -6.36
C ALA A 277 0.85 -11.01 -5.97
N ILE A 278 -0.30 -10.48 -5.61
CA ILE A 278 -0.45 -9.16 -4.99
C ILE A 278 -0.53 -9.40 -3.49
N TRP A 279 0.37 -8.75 -2.76
CA TRP A 279 0.55 -8.94 -1.33
C TRP A 279 0.32 -7.65 -0.57
N ALA A 280 -0.35 -7.75 0.56
CA ALA A 280 -0.23 -6.79 1.63
C ALA A 280 0.91 -7.22 2.55
N VAL A 281 1.93 -6.37 2.69
CA VAL A 281 3.06 -6.61 3.60
C VAL A 281 3.05 -5.56 4.70
N TYR A 282 3.31 -5.96 5.95
CA TYR A 282 3.29 -5.08 7.09
C TYR A 282 4.25 -5.58 8.18
N PRO A 283 4.74 -4.69 9.06
CA PRO A 283 5.67 -5.07 10.12
C PRO A 283 5.09 -6.18 11.00
N SER A 284 5.91 -7.18 11.31
CA SER A 284 5.56 -8.22 12.29
C SER A 284 5.45 -7.57 13.67
N ARG A 285 4.22 -7.34 14.11
CA ARG A 285 3.91 -6.87 15.47
C ARG A 285 3.05 -7.91 16.15
N ALA A 286 3.20 -8.07 17.43
CA ALA A 286 2.34 -8.98 18.22
C ALA A 286 0.86 -8.66 18.02
N PHE A 287 0.54 -7.39 17.71
CA PHE A 287 -0.82 -6.90 17.51
C PHE A 287 -0.89 -6.00 16.29
N VAL A 288 -1.65 -6.41 15.27
CA VAL A 288 -1.90 -5.59 14.07
C VAL A 288 -3.06 -4.63 14.34
N PRO A 289 -2.93 -3.33 14.07
CA PRO A 289 -4.00 -2.36 14.31
C PRO A 289 -5.27 -2.69 13.53
N PRO A 290 -6.48 -2.49 14.14
CA PRO A 290 -7.76 -2.79 13.49
C PRO A 290 -7.93 -2.08 12.13
N LYS A 291 -7.44 -0.85 11.98
CA LYS A 291 -7.46 -0.10 10.71
C LYS A 291 -6.68 -0.81 9.59
N THR A 292 -5.54 -1.43 9.93
CA THR A 292 -4.70 -2.17 8.97
C THR A 292 -5.40 -3.45 8.53
N VAL A 293 -5.95 -4.21 9.48
CA VAL A 293 -6.72 -5.43 9.18
C VAL A 293 -7.92 -5.11 8.30
N ALA A 294 -8.72 -4.10 8.68
CA ALA A 294 -9.91 -3.68 7.95
C ALA A 294 -9.57 -3.24 6.50
N PHE A 295 -8.45 -2.55 6.29
CA PHE A 295 -8.01 -2.15 4.96
C PHE A 295 -7.61 -3.34 4.09
N ILE A 296 -6.85 -4.27 4.66
CA ILE A 296 -6.41 -5.49 3.97
C ILE A 296 -7.63 -6.36 3.61
N ASP A 297 -8.58 -6.53 4.53
CA ASP A 297 -9.83 -7.28 4.28
C ASP A 297 -10.68 -6.61 3.21
N PHE A 298 -10.78 -5.28 3.26
CA PHE A 298 -11.51 -4.50 2.26
C PHE A 298 -10.94 -4.69 0.86
N LEU A 299 -9.62 -4.59 0.69
CA LEU A 299 -8.98 -4.79 -0.61
C LEU A 299 -9.09 -6.24 -1.09
N ALA A 300 -8.87 -7.22 -0.21
CA ALA A 300 -9.00 -8.63 -0.57
C ALA A 300 -10.42 -8.97 -1.05
N ALA A 301 -11.43 -8.46 -0.35
CA ALA A 301 -12.83 -8.64 -0.74
C ALA A 301 -13.17 -7.92 -2.05
N HIS A 302 -12.59 -6.75 -2.29
CA HIS A 302 -12.81 -5.99 -3.52
C HIS A 302 -12.16 -6.64 -4.73
N PHE A 303 -10.93 -7.13 -4.61
CA PHE A 303 -10.23 -7.77 -5.73
C PHE A 303 -10.87 -9.11 -6.10
N GLY A 304 -11.25 -9.92 -5.12
CA GLY A 304 -11.84 -11.25 -5.33
C GLY A 304 -10.81 -12.35 -5.60
N ASP A 305 -11.30 -13.59 -5.69
CA ASP A 305 -10.51 -14.75 -6.09
C ASP A 305 -11.38 -15.68 -6.95
N PRO A 306 -11.20 -15.72 -8.30
CA PRO A 306 -10.21 -14.98 -9.07
C PRO A 306 -10.46 -13.46 -9.08
N PRO A 307 -9.42 -12.62 -9.35
CA PRO A 307 -9.57 -11.19 -9.35
C PRO A 307 -10.50 -10.70 -10.47
N TYR A 308 -11.25 -9.60 -10.21
CA TYR A 308 -12.28 -9.11 -11.14
C TYR A 308 -11.75 -8.81 -12.54
N TRP A 309 -10.51 -8.33 -12.67
CA TRP A 309 -9.89 -8.05 -13.97
C TRP A 309 -9.61 -9.32 -14.79
N ASP A 310 -9.36 -10.47 -14.15
CA ASP A 310 -9.18 -11.75 -14.83
C ASP A 310 -10.54 -12.37 -15.20
N ILE A 311 -11.57 -12.25 -14.34
CA ILE A 311 -12.93 -12.71 -14.65
C ILE A 311 -13.48 -12.05 -15.91
N GLU A 312 -13.29 -10.74 -16.03
CA GLU A 312 -13.73 -9.98 -17.19
C GLU A 312 -12.99 -10.42 -18.45
N LEU A 313 -11.68 -10.63 -18.36
CA LEU A 313 -10.87 -11.09 -19.49
C LEU A 313 -11.26 -12.50 -19.97
N ASP A 314 -11.49 -13.44 -19.05
CA ASP A 314 -11.83 -14.82 -19.38
C ASP A 314 -13.27 -14.97 -19.93
N ARG A 315 -14.20 -14.08 -19.54
CA ARG A 315 -15.58 -14.04 -20.10
C ARG A 315 -15.55 -13.66 -21.57
N ASP A 316 -14.79 -12.67 -21.95
CA ASP A 316 -14.73 -12.21 -23.35
C ASP A 316 -14.03 -13.24 -24.26
N ALA A 317 -13.00 -13.93 -23.75
CA ALA A 317 -12.35 -15.05 -24.44
C ALA A 317 -13.32 -16.20 -24.72
N SER A 318 -14.26 -16.49 -23.79
CA SER A 318 -15.26 -17.55 -23.94
C SER A 318 -16.36 -17.21 -24.95
N GLN A 319 -16.64 -15.94 -25.18
CA GLN A 319 -17.67 -15.48 -26.13
C GLN A 319 -17.13 -15.37 -27.56
N GLY A 320 -15.84 -15.01 -27.71
CA GLY A 320 -15.18 -14.90 -29.03
C GLY A 320 -14.97 -16.24 -29.73
N THR A 321 -15.01 -17.37 -29.02
CA THR A 321 -14.82 -18.72 -29.59
C THR A 321 -16.14 -19.31 -30.15
N ARG A 322 -17.27 -18.58 -30.03
CA ARG A 322 -18.59 -19.02 -30.48
C ARG A 322 -19.10 -18.31 -31.75
N SER A 323 -18.27 -17.56 -32.44
CA SER A 323 -18.63 -16.84 -33.66
C SER A 323 -18.04 -17.49 -34.93
#